data_976936b26aae482b830ba38ea5b1d80a
#
_entry.id   976936b26aae482b830ba38ea5b1d80a
#
_cell.length_a   1.000
_cell.length_b   1.000
_cell.length_c   1.000
_cell.angle_alpha   90.00
_cell.angle_beta   90.00
_cell.angle_gamma   90.00
#
_symmetry.space_group_name_H-M   'P 1'
#
loop_
_entity.id
_entity.type
_entity.pdbx_description
1 polymer ?
#
loop_
_entity_poly.entity_id
_entity_poly.type
_entity_poly.pdbx_seq_one_letter_code
_entity_poly.pdbx_strand_id
1 'polypeptide(L)'
;MEYNYSKAVPQGGVDTVGEILKVAASPNVISFAGGLPAPELFPTSQLQQATDHVYQTSAESALQYSNSNGFRRLREILAQRMARRGVSCDADNIAITTGSQQSIDLISKMFINRGDTILVEKPTYMSALDVFNTYGAKIVGVEMDDEGLRMDALEQALRDHPEAKFLYTVPTFQNPTGRTLPVDRRQRMVELARKYDIVIIEDDPYGQLRFAGDPVPAVKSF
;
A
#
# COMPACT_ATOMS: atom_id res chain seq x y z
N MET A 1 28.21 -11.87 -22.36
CA MET A 1 27.37 -12.95 -21.83
C MET A 1 25.96 -12.41 -21.79
N GLU A 2 25.03 -12.96 -22.55
CA GLU A 2 23.61 -12.59 -22.49
C GLU A 2 22.95 -13.43 -21.40
N TYR A 3 22.27 -12.75 -20.47
CA TYR A 3 21.52 -13.42 -19.42
C TYR A 3 20.09 -13.72 -19.92
N ASN A 4 19.63 -14.93 -19.69
CA ASN A 4 18.26 -15.32 -19.98
C ASN A 4 17.37 -14.97 -18.78
N TYR A 5 16.87 -13.72 -18.75
CA TYR A 5 16.01 -13.25 -17.68
C TYR A 5 14.62 -13.90 -17.73
N SER A 6 13.98 -13.95 -16.55
CA SER A 6 12.56 -14.32 -16.45
C SER A 6 11.69 -13.41 -17.32
N LYS A 7 10.62 -13.96 -17.90
CA LYS A 7 9.61 -13.18 -18.62
C LYS A 7 8.86 -12.17 -17.73
N ALA A 8 9.00 -12.29 -16.41
CA ALA A 8 8.48 -11.35 -15.44
C ALA A 8 9.30 -10.05 -15.36
N VAL A 9 10.57 -10.08 -15.80
CA VAL A 9 11.42 -8.88 -15.84
C VAL A 9 11.03 -8.06 -17.06
N PRO A 10 10.58 -6.79 -16.88
CA PRO A 10 10.22 -5.92 -18.01
C PRO A 10 11.41 -5.76 -18.95
N GLN A 11 11.23 -6.08 -20.22
CA GLN A 11 12.24 -5.86 -21.26
C GLN A 11 12.25 -4.37 -21.61
N GLY A 12 13.29 -3.64 -21.16
CA GLY A 12 13.48 -2.23 -21.52
C GLY A 12 12.55 -1.25 -20.79
N GLY A 13 12.04 -1.61 -19.62
CA GLY A 13 11.26 -0.68 -18.77
C GLY A 13 12.13 0.48 -18.30
N VAL A 14 11.67 1.72 -18.53
CA VAL A 14 12.28 2.91 -17.93
C VAL A 14 11.86 2.90 -16.45
N ASP A 15 12.82 2.98 -15.54
CA ASP A 15 12.55 3.25 -14.12
C ASP A 15 12.06 4.71 -13.98
N THR A 16 10.79 4.92 -14.29
CA THR A 16 10.18 6.26 -14.28
C THR A 16 10.30 6.93 -12.90
N VAL A 17 10.13 6.17 -11.83
CA VAL A 17 10.24 6.69 -10.45
C VAL A 17 11.69 7.05 -10.15
N GLY A 18 12.64 6.20 -10.51
CA GLY A 18 14.07 6.48 -10.34
C GLY A 18 14.55 7.70 -11.14
N GLU A 19 14.08 7.90 -12.35
CA GLU A 19 14.39 9.10 -13.14
C GLU A 19 13.79 10.37 -12.51
N ILE A 20 12.55 10.33 -12.02
CA ILE A 20 11.94 11.45 -11.29
C ILE A 20 12.76 11.79 -10.03
N LEU A 21 13.17 10.78 -9.25
CA LEU A 21 13.95 10.97 -8.04
C LEU A 21 15.36 11.52 -8.33
N LYS A 22 16.00 11.12 -9.43
CA LYS A 22 17.30 11.68 -9.86
C LYS A 22 17.19 13.18 -10.16
N VAL A 23 16.14 13.59 -10.88
CA VAL A 23 15.90 15.01 -11.17
C VAL A 23 15.55 15.78 -9.89
N ALA A 24 14.74 15.20 -9.01
CA ALA A 24 14.36 15.80 -7.73
C ALA A 24 15.56 16.01 -6.78
N ALA A 25 16.59 15.17 -6.86
CA ALA A 25 17.79 15.27 -6.04
C ALA A 25 18.78 16.36 -6.53
N SER A 26 18.53 17.00 -7.67
CA SER A 26 19.39 18.07 -8.18
C SER A 26 19.31 19.34 -7.32
N PRO A 27 20.44 19.92 -6.87
CA PRO A 27 20.44 21.08 -5.96
C PRO A 27 19.83 22.36 -6.55
N ASN A 28 19.66 22.41 -7.86
CA ASN A 28 19.10 23.57 -8.57
C ASN A 28 17.60 23.40 -8.93
N VAL A 29 16.97 22.33 -8.45
CA VAL A 29 15.56 22.01 -8.76
C VAL A 29 14.71 22.14 -7.50
N ILE A 30 13.65 22.94 -7.58
CA ILE A 30 12.56 22.91 -6.59
C ILE A 30 11.60 21.82 -7.06
N SER A 31 11.64 20.66 -6.40
CA SER A 31 10.84 19.50 -6.78
C SER A 31 9.47 19.53 -6.12
N PHE A 32 8.42 19.36 -6.92
CA PHE A 32 7.07 19.04 -6.48
C PHE A 32 6.70 17.56 -6.73
N ALA A 33 7.69 16.77 -7.15
CA ALA A 33 7.55 15.34 -7.41
C ALA A 33 8.29 14.52 -6.34
N GLY A 34 7.72 13.38 -5.96
CA GLY A 34 8.28 12.51 -4.94
C GLY A 34 8.14 13.11 -3.53
N GLY A 35 7.08 12.76 -2.80
CA GLY A 35 6.80 13.23 -1.44
C GLY A 35 7.80 12.69 -0.41
N LEU A 36 9.08 13.12 -0.50
CA LEU A 36 10.11 12.74 0.46
C LEU A 36 9.91 13.46 1.80
N PRO A 37 10.07 12.77 2.94
CA PRO A 37 10.06 13.43 4.24
C PRO A 37 11.16 14.48 4.35
N ALA A 38 10.89 15.57 5.08
CA ALA A 38 11.85 16.63 5.35
C ALA A 38 13.03 16.10 6.21
N PRO A 39 14.28 16.10 5.71
CA PRO A 39 15.41 15.48 6.41
C PRO A 39 15.68 16.09 7.79
N GLU A 40 15.42 17.39 7.96
CA GLU A 40 15.59 18.12 9.21
C GLU A 40 14.64 17.67 10.32
N LEU A 41 13.56 16.96 9.98
CA LEU A 41 12.60 16.41 10.93
C LEU A 41 12.89 14.96 11.31
N PHE A 42 13.93 14.34 10.80
CA PHE A 42 14.27 12.98 11.17
C PHE A 42 14.64 12.88 12.66
N PRO A 43 14.00 12.00 13.45
CA PRO A 43 14.23 11.89 14.88
C PRO A 43 15.52 11.09 15.18
N THR A 44 16.67 11.56 14.67
CA THR A 44 17.93 10.81 14.68
C THR A 44 18.43 10.52 16.11
N SER A 45 18.33 11.51 17.02
CA SER A 45 18.76 11.33 18.42
C SER A 45 17.88 10.33 19.17
N GLN A 46 16.57 10.33 18.94
CA GLN A 46 15.63 9.39 19.54
C GLN A 46 15.86 7.97 19.01
N LEU A 47 16.14 7.83 17.72
CA LEU A 47 16.47 6.54 17.11
C LEU A 47 17.78 5.97 17.66
N GLN A 48 18.80 6.82 17.85
CA GLN A 48 20.05 6.41 18.47
C GLN A 48 19.81 5.92 19.90
N GLN A 49 19.11 6.70 20.75
CA GLN A 49 18.77 6.30 22.12
C GLN A 49 18.00 4.98 22.18
N ALA A 50 17.03 4.78 21.27
CA ALA A 50 16.27 3.53 21.18
C ALA A 50 17.19 2.35 20.82
N THR A 51 18.11 2.56 19.88
CA THR A 51 19.08 1.55 19.46
C THR A 51 20.01 1.17 20.61
N ASP A 52 20.58 2.16 21.29
CA ASP A 52 21.46 1.94 22.45
C ASP A 52 20.73 1.18 23.56
N HIS A 53 19.47 1.55 23.84
CA HIS A 53 18.63 0.85 24.80
C HIS A 53 18.43 -0.63 24.46
N VAL A 54 18.12 -0.94 23.18
CA VAL A 54 17.96 -2.33 22.72
C VAL A 54 19.25 -3.13 22.93
N TYR A 55 20.40 -2.58 22.54
CA TYR A 55 21.69 -3.25 22.74
C TYR A 55 22.04 -3.48 24.22
N GLN A 56 21.68 -2.54 25.08
CA GLN A 56 21.93 -2.66 26.53
C GLN A 56 21.02 -3.66 27.23
N THR A 57 19.78 -3.82 26.77
CA THR A 57 18.74 -4.56 27.50
C THR A 57 18.30 -5.86 26.83
N SER A 58 18.46 -6.01 25.53
CA SER A 58 17.84 -7.05 24.73
C SER A 58 18.68 -7.51 23.53
N ALA A 59 19.99 -7.28 23.54
CA ALA A 59 20.88 -7.57 22.41
C ALA A 59 20.76 -9.01 21.91
N GLU A 60 20.76 -9.98 22.82
CA GLU A 60 20.69 -11.40 22.46
C GLU A 60 19.42 -11.72 21.66
N SER A 61 18.26 -11.24 22.10
CA SER A 61 16.99 -11.47 21.39
C SER A 61 16.85 -10.65 20.11
N ALA A 62 17.41 -9.43 20.10
CA ALA A 62 17.37 -8.54 18.94
C ALA A 62 18.23 -9.03 17.77
N LEU A 63 19.33 -9.73 18.06
CA LEU A 63 20.28 -10.26 17.07
C LEU A 63 20.00 -11.72 16.68
N GLN A 64 19.07 -12.39 17.36
CA GLN A 64 18.72 -13.78 17.09
C GLN A 64 17.66 -13.90 15.99
N TYR A 65 17.56 -15.05 15.37
CA TYR A 65 16.46 -15.40 14.47
C TYR A 65 15.10 -15.23 15.16
N SER A 66 14.12 -14.73 14.41
CA SER A 66 12.77 -14.47 14.90
C SER A 66 11.72 -15.03 13.92
N ASN A 67 10.44 -14.93 14.30
CA ASN A 67 9.34 -15.36 13.46
C ASN A 67 9.25 -14.51 12.17
N SER A 68 8.93 -15.15 11.06
CA SER A 68 8.86 -14.51 9.73
C SER A 68 7.81 -13.40 9.63
N ASN A 69 6.75 -13.44 10.45
CA ASN A 69 5.73 -12.39 10.51
C ASN A 69 6.09 -11.21 11.43
N GLY A 70 7.29 -11.21 12.00
CA GLY A 70 7.84 -10.08 12.74
C GLY A 70 7.69 -10.16 14.26
N PHE A 71 8.37 -9.23 14.96
CA PHE A 71 8.46 -9.21 16.40
C PHE A 71 7.08 -9.04 17.06
N ARG A 72 6.71 -9.98 17.97
CA ARG A 72 5.36 -10.06 18.54
C ARG A 72 4.92 -8.75 19.21
N ARG A 73 5.79 -8.14 20.00
CA ARG A 73 5.46 -6.89 20.70
C ARG A 73 5.13 -5.74 19.76
N LEU A 74 5.84 -5.65 18.63
CA LEU A 74 5.52 -4.65 17.59
C LEU A 74 4.15 -4.93 16.98
N ARG A 75 3.84 -6.18 16.68
CA ARG A 75 2.52 -6.57 16.12
C ARG A 75 1.37 -6.27 17.08
N GLU A 76 1.56 -6.48 18.40
CA GLU A 76 0.59 -6.10 19.45
C GLU A 76 0.34 -4.58 19.47
N ILE A 77 1.40 -3.77 19.40
CA ILE A 77 1.29 -2.30 19.34
C ILE A 77 0.54 -1.87 18.07
N LEU A 78 0.82 -2.50 16.93
CA LEU A 78 0.14 -2.20 15.68
C LEU A 78 -1.33 -2.62 15.71
N ALA A 79 -1.68 -3.75 16.35
CA ALA A 79 -3.07 -4.16 16.55
C ALA A 79 -3.85 -3.11 17.36
N GLN A 80 -3.28 -2.60 18.47
CA GLN A 80 -3.88 -1.49 19.23
C GLN A 80 -4.03 -0.21 18.40
N ARG A 81 -3.07 0.07 17.51
CA ARG A 81 -3.14 1.21 16.61
C ARG A 81 -4.25 1.04 15.55
N MET A 82 -4.42 -0.16 15.02
CA MET A 82 -5.51 -0.50 14.09
C MET A 82 -6.90 -0.36 14.77
N ALA A 83 -7.02 -0.74 16.05
CA ALA A 83 -8.26 -0.57 16.81
C ALA A 83 -8.71 0.89 16.87
N ARG A 84 -7.78 1.87 16.95
CA ARG A 84 -8.10 3.32 16.91
C ARG A 84 -8.69 3.76 15.56
N ARG A 85 -8.52 2.97 14.52
CA ARG A 85 -9.05 3.18 13.17
C ARG A 85 -10.33 2.38 12.90
N GLY A 86 -10.90 1.76 13.94
CA GLY A 86 -12.10 0.94 13.86
C GLY A 86 -11.85 -0.50 13.40
N VAL A 87 -10.60 -0.91 13.22
CA VAL A 87 -10.27 -2.28 12.78
C VAL A 87 -10.01 -3.17 13.98
N SER A 88 -10.87 -4.16 14.22
CA SER A 88 -10.68 -5.19 15.23
C SER A 88 -9.72 -6.27 14.71
N CYS A 89 -8.54 -6.35 15.30
CA CYS A 89 -7.55 -7.39 14.99
C CYS A 89 -6.64 -7.62 16.20
N ASP A 90 -5.94 -8.74 16.19
CA ASP A 90 -4.88 -9.06 17.15
C ASP A 90 -3.51 -9.18 16.46
N ALA A 91 -2.48 -9.52 17.23
CA ALA A 91 -1.13 -9.65 16.70
C ALA A 91 -0.99 -10.73 15.63
N ASP A 92 -1.85 -11.75 15.63
CA ASP A 92 -1.75 -12.86 14.68
C ASP A 92 -2.38 -12.51 13.31
N ASN A 93 -3.12 -11.40 13.25
CA ASN A 93 -3.60 -10.80 12.00
C ASN A 93 -2.59 -9.82 11.36
N ILE A 94 -1.40 -9.63 11.95
CA ILE A 94 -0.42 -8.65 11.52
C ILE A 94 0.89 -9.33 11.11
N ALA A 95 1.39 -8.99 9.94
CA ALA A 95 2.74 -9.31 9.49
C ALA A 95 3.53 -8.02 9.26
N ILE A 96 4.80 -8.03 9.65
CA ILE A 96 5.74 -6.92 9.41
C ILE A 96 6.48 -7.18 8.12
N THR A 97 6.52 -6.17 7.25
CA THR A 97 7.20 -6.23 5.97
C THR A 97 8.22 -5.09 5.85
N THR A 98 9.14 -5.23 4.91
CA THR A 98 10.10 -4.19 4.56
C THR A 98 9.44 -3.19 3.61
N GLY A 99 8.60 -2.32 4.17
CA GLY A 99 7.78 -1.36 3.45
C GLY A 99 6.55 -1.99 2.76
N SER A 100 5.63 -1.12 2.29
CA SER A 100 4.39 -1.54 1.60
C SER A 100 4.67 -2.26 0.27
N GLN A 101 5.78 -1.95 -0.40
CA GLN A 101 6.15 -2.60 -1.65
C GLN A 101 6.30 -4.12 -1.49
N GLN A 102 6.91 -4.57 -0.39
CA GLN A 102 6.98 -6.01 -0.10
C GLN A 102 5.60 -6.60 0.21
N SER A 103 4.72 -5.86 0.86
CA SER A 103 3.34 -6.30 1.11
C SER A 103 2.58 -6.51 -0.21
N ILE A 104 2.68 -5.54 -1.13
CA ILE A 104 2.05 -5.61 -2.46
C ILE A 104 2.61 -6.80 -3.25
N ASP A 105 3.92 -7.01 -3.21
CA ASP A 105 4.56 -8.15 -3.88
C ASP A 105 4.07 -9.50 -3.31
N LEU A 106 4.04 -9.66 -1.99
CA LEU A 106 3.55 -10.88 -1.35
C LEU A 106 2.07 -11.15 -1.64
N ILE A 107 1.22 -10.11 -1.61
CA ILE A 107 -0.20 -10.21 -1.96
C ILE A 107 -0.34 -10.62 -3.43
N SER A 108 0.41 -9.99 -4.32
CA SER A 108 0.40 -10.33 -5.74
C SER A 108 0.80 -11.79 -5.98
N LYS A 109 1.84 -12.25 -5.29
CA LYS A 109 2.30 -13.64 -5.33
C LYS A 109 1.23 -14.64 -4.86
N MET A 110 0.39 -14.24 -3.87
CA MET A 110 -0.67 -15.11 -3.33
C MET A 110 -1.90 -15.18 -4.23
N PHE A 111 -2.26 -14.07 -4.91
CA PHE A 111 -3.54 -13.96 -5.60
C PHE A 111 -3.45 -14.00 -7.12
N ILE A 112 -2.31 -13.66 -7.74
CA ILE A 112 -2.21 -13.44 -9.18
C ILE A 112 -1.49 -14.61 -9.87
N ASN A 113 -2.19 -15.25 -10.79
CA ASN A 113 -1.55 -16.03 -11.86
C ASN A 113 -1.44 -15.14 -13.10
N ARG A 114 -0.46 -15.43 -13.97
CA ARG A 114 -0.30 -14.69 -15.23
C ARG A 114 -1.60 -14.69 -16.05
N GLY A 115 -2.09 -13.50 -16.35
CA GLY A 115 -3.33 -13.27 -17.10
C GLY A 115 -4.58 -13.11 -16.23
N ASP A 116 -4.50 -13.26 -14.90
CA ASP A 116 -5.60 -12.95 -14.00
C ASP A 116 -5.93 -11.46 -14.03
N THR A 117 -7.21 -11.14 -13.90
CA THR A 117 -7.71 -9.75 -13.85
C THR A 117 -7.68 -9.21 -12.42
N ILE A 118 -7.25 -7.97 -12.26
CA ILE A 118 -7.36 -7.20 -11.01
C ILE A 118 -7.99 -5.84 -11.32
N LEU A 119 -8.69 -5.28 -10.33
CA LEU A 119 -9.26 -3.93 -10.41
C LEU A 119 -8.39 -2.95 -9.63
N VAL A 120 -8.19 -1.75 -10.18
CA VAL A 120 -7.43 -0.67 -9.54
C VAL A 120 -8.14 0.67 -9.78
N GLU A 121 -7.85 1.67 -8.97
CA GLU A 121 -8.27 3.05 -9.24
C GLU A 121 -7.59 3.59 -10.51
N LYS A 122 -8.25 4.51 -11.21
CA LYS A 122 -7.70 5.17 -12.42
C LYS A 122 -7.73 6.70 -12.24
N PRO A 123 -6.58 7.34 -11.97
CA PRO A 123 -5.22 6.77 -11.83
C PRO A 123 -4.98 6.08 -10.49
N THR A 124 -3.85 5.34 -10.36
CA THR A 124 -3.42 4.71 -9.11
C THR A 124 -1.89 4.77 -8.93
N TYR A 125 -1.39 4.22 -7.82
CA TYR A 125 0.02 4.20 -7.45
C TYR A 125 0.87 3.40 -8.45
N MET A 126 1.83 4.08 -9.08
CA MET A 126 2.64 3.51 -10.18
C MET A 126 3.44 2.28 -9.75
N SER A 127 4.10 2.34 -8.58
CA SER A 127 4.94 1.21 -8.15
C SER A 127 4.12 -0.03 -7.78
N ALA A 128 2.83 0.11 -7.45
CA ALA A 128 1.93 -1.03 -7.34
C ALA A 128 1.66 -1.65 -8.71
N LEU A 129 1.43 -0.81 -9.74
CA LEU A 129 1.24 -1.29 -11.11
C LEU A 129 2.48 -2.06 -11.62
N ASP A 130 3.69 -1.61 -11.29
CA ASP A 130 4.93 -2.29 -11.66
C ASP A 130 4.99 -3.71 -11.07
N VAL A 131 4.60 -3.86 -9.79
CA VAL A 131 4.50 -5.20 -9.17
C VAL A 131 3.46 -6.05 -9.87
N PHE A 132 2.24 -5.54 -10.07
CA PHE A 132 1.16 -6.30 -10.71
C PHE A 132 1.53 -6.74 -12.14
N ASN A 133 2.21 -5.86 -12.89
CA ASN A 133 2.73 -6.18 -14.21
C ASN A 133 3.80 -7.28 -14.18
N THR A 134 4.67 -7.30 -13.14
CA THR A 134 5.68 -8.35 -12.94
C THR A 134 5.03 -9.73 -12.82
N TYR A 135 3.87 -9.81 -12.16
CA TYR A 135 3.07 -11.04 -12.08
C TYR A 135 2.22 -11.31 -13.33
N GLY A 136 2.19 -10.37 -14.27
CA GLY A 136 1.45 -10.48 -15.53
C GLY A 136 -0.05 -10.37 -15.38
N ALA A 137 -0.50 -9.55 -14.42
CA ALA A 137 -1.92 -9.25 -14.25
C ALA A 137 -2.49 -8.49 -15.44
N LYS A 138 -3.79 -8.71 -15.73
CA LYS A 138 -4.61 -7.80 -16.54
C LYS A 138 -5.19 -6.74 -15.63
N ILE A 139 -4.74 -5.50 -15.80
CA ILE A 139 -5.11 -4.39 -14.94
C ILE A 139 -6.30 -3.67 -15.54
N VAL A 140 -7.42 -3.61 -14.81
CA VAL A 140 -8.64 -2.89 -15.18
C VAL A 140 -8.77 -1.67 -14.27
N GLY A 141 -8.69 -0.47 -14.87
CA GLY A 141 -8.85 0.80 -14.17
C GLY A 141 -10.32 1.15 -13.96
N VAL A 142 -10.70 1.45 -12.73
CA VAL A 142 -12.03 1.92 -12.35
C VAL A 142 -12.02 3.44 -12.21
N GLU A 143 -12.98 4.11 -12.84
CA GLU A 143 -13.06 5.57 -12.90
C GLU A 143 -13.25 6.21 -11.51
N MET A 144 -12.68 7.40 -11.36
CA MET A 144 -12.76 8.22 -10.17
C MET A 144 -13.40 9.58 -10.49
N ASP A 145 -13.93 10.25 -9.46
CA ASP A 145 -14.36 11.64 -9.49
C ASP A 145 -13.68 12.46 -8.37
N ASP A 146 -14.21 13.62 -8.04
CA ASP A 146 -13.62 14.50 -7.01
C ASP A 146 -13.69 13.93 -5.59
N GLU A 147 -14.54 12.93 -5.35
CA GLU A 147 -14.65 12.21 -4.08
C GLU A 147 -13.92 10.84 -4.10
N GLY A 148 -13.13 10.55 -5.13
CA GLY A 148 -12.37 9.29 -5.27
C GLY A 148 -13.09 8.26 -6.12
N LEU A 149 -12.94 6.98 -5.78
CA LEU A 149 -13.48 5.86 -6.57
C LEU A 149 -15.00 5.95 -6.71
N ARG A 150 -15.50 5.86 -7.95
CA ARG A 150 -16.93 5.86 -8.25
C ARG A 150 -17.52 4.48 -8.03
N MET A 151 -18.57 4.41 -7.20
CA MET A 151 -19.19 3.14 -6.83
C MET A 151 -20.02 2.51 -7.94
N ASP A 152 -20.60 3.32 -8.84
CA ASP A 152 -21.29 2.85 -10.04
C ASP A 152 -20.30 2.24 -11.06
N ALA A 153 -19.15 2.89 -11.24
CA ALA A 153 -18.08 2.38 -12.10
C ALA A 153 -17.45 1.09 -11.51
N LEU A 154 -17.30 1.03 -10.18
CA LEU A 154 -16.85 -0.19 -9.51
C LEU A 154 -17.84 -1.34 -9.70
N GLU A 155 -19.13 -1.10 -9.48
CA GLU A 155 -20.14 -2.15 -9.67
C GLU A 155 -20.19 -2.62 -11.14
N GLN A 156 -20.04 -1.71 -12.10
CA GLN A 156 -19.96 -2.09 -13.52
C GLN A 156 -18.72 -2.95 -13.80
N ALA A 157 -17.54 -2.54 -13.32
CA ALA A 157 -16.31 -3.30 -13.50
C ALA A 157 -16.39 -4.72 -12.89
N LEU A 158 -17.04 -4.86 -11.73
CA LEU A 158 -17.27 -6.15 -11.08
C LEU A 158 -18.24 -7.06 -11.87
N ARG A 159 -19.21 -6.48 -12.58
CA ARG A 159 -20.09 -7.24 -13.49
C ARG A 159 -19.36 -7.70 -14.75
N ASP A 160 -18.53 -6.82 -15.29
CA ASP A 160 -17.80 -7.09 -16.55
C ASP A 160 -16.61 -8.04 -16.32
N HIS A 161 -16.10 -8.10 -15.08
CA HIS A 161 -14.94 -8.91 -14.69
C HIS A 161 -15.22 -9.75 -13.44
N PRO A 162 -16.18 -10.68 -13.49
CA PRO A 162 -16.52 -11.52 -12.34
C PRO A 162 -15.36 -12.44 -11.89
N GLU A 163 -14.34 -12.61 -12.75
CA GLU A 163 -13.12 -13.37 -12.47
C GLU A 163 -12.04 -12.56 -11.72
N ALA A 164 -12.26 -11.26 -11.48
CA ALA A 164 -11.28 -10.38 -10.86
C ALA A 164 -10.86 -10.87 -9.47
N LYS A 165 -9.55 -10.88 -9.20
CA LYS A 165 -8.99 -11.43 -7.96
C LYS A 165 -9.14 -10.50 -6.77
N PHE A 166 -8.93 -9.21 -6.99
CA PHE A 166 -9.06 -8.18 -5.96
C PHE A 166 -9.23 -6.78 -6.54
N LEU A 167 -9.70 -5.87 -5.69
CA LEU A 167 -9.63 -4.43 -5.90
C LEU A 167 -8.47 -3.86 -5.06
N TYR A 168 -7.51 -3.18 -5.70
CA TYR A 168 -6.50 -2.39 -5.01
C TYR A 168 -6.92 -0.92 -4.97
N THR A 169 -6.91 -0.30 -3.78
CA THR A 169 -7.34 1.09 -3.55
C THR A 169 -6.47 1.79 -2.51
N VAL A 170 -6.28 3.11 -2.69
CA VAL A 170 -5.65 4.03 -1.74
C VAL A 170 -6.72 5.01 -1.26
N PRO A 171 -7.59 4.65 -0.30
CA PRO A 171 -8.83 5.38 -0.04
C PRO A 171 -8.64 6.68 0.75
N THR A 172 -7.44 6.97 1.26
CA THR A 172 -7.14 8.19 2.02
C THR A 172 -5.92 8.90 1.42
N PHE A 173 -6.11 10.16 0.99
CA PHE A 173 -5.09 10.95 0.29
C PHE A 173 -4.48 10.19 -0.89
N GLN A 174 -5.36 9.70 -1.74
CA GLN A 174 -5.07 8.83 -2.87
C GLN A 174 -3.86 9.29 -3.69
N ASN A 175 -2.99 8.36 -4.02
CA ASN A 175 -1.83 8.64 -4.86
C ASN A 175 -2.15 8.27 -6.33
N PRO A 176 -2.17 9.25 -7.28
CA PRO A 176 -1.58 10.59 -7.15
C PRO A 176 -2.58 11.73 -6.90
N THR A 177 -3.88 11.49 -6.70
CA THR A 177 -4.91 12.54 -6.77
C THR A 177 -5.08 13.35 -5.48
N GLY A 178 -4.60 12.84 -4.33
CA GLY A 178 -4.80 13.45 -3.01
C GLY A 178 -6.23 13.32 -2.46
N ARG A 179 -7.16 12.69 -3.19
CA ARG A 179 -8.56 12.55 -2.80
C ARG A 179 -8.73 11.59 -1.64
N THR A 180 -9.76 11.82 -0.83
CA THR A 180 -10.12 10.92 0.26
C THR A 180 -11.53 10.39 0.04
N LEU A 181 -11.67 9.08 -0.05
CA LEU A 181 -12.95 8.40 -0.22
C LEU A 181 -13.83 8.61 1.02
N PRO A 182 -15.04 9.18 0.90
CA PRO A 182 -15.94 9.43 2.02
C PRO A 182 -16.52 8.13 2.61
N VAL A 183 -17.07 8.23 3.81
CA VAL A 183 -17.55 7.08 4.60
C VAL A 183 -18.61 6.25 3.87
N ASP A 184 -19.60 6.91 3.28
CA ASP A 184 -20.68 6.25 2.54
C ASP A 184 -20.17 5.43 1.35
N ARG A 185 -19.16 5.95 0.61
CA ARG A 185 -18.53 5.21 -0.46
C ARG A 185 -17.68 4.04 0.06
N ARG A 186 -17.04 4.17 1.24
CA ARG A 186 -16.32 3.05 1.87
C ARG A 186 -17.29 1.92 2.24
N GLN A 187 -18.41 2.27 2.84
CA GLN A 187 -19.49 1.31 3.16
C GLN A 187 -20.02 0.63 1.89
N ARG A 188 -20.30 1.44 0.85
CA ARG A 188 -20.78 0.90 -0.42
C ARG A 188 -19.75 -0.01 -1.10
N MET A 189 -18.47 0.32 -1.02
CA MET A 189 -17.38 -0.53 -1.53
C MET A 189 -17.38 -1.89 -0.84
N VAL A 190 -17.53 -1.94 0.49
CA VAL A 190 -17.60 -3.20 1.25
C VAL A 190 -18.85 -4.00 0.89
N GLU A 191 -20.01 -3.35 0.72
CA GLU A 191 -21.23 -4.02 0.24
C GLU A 191 -21.02 -4.66 -1.14
N LEU A 192 -20.41 -3.93 -2.07
CA LEU A 192 -20.07 -4.45 -3.39
C LEU A 192 -19.09 -5.61 -3.31
N ALA A 193 -18.06 -5.48 -2.47
CA ALA A 193 -17.08 -6.55 -2.28
C ALA A 193 -17.72 -7.84 -1.76
N ARG A 194 -18.65 -7.74 -0.81
CA ARG A 194 -19.43 -8.89 -0.30
C ARG A 194 -20.36 -9.46 -1.36
N LYS A 195 -21.05 -8.59 -2.13
CA LYS A 195 -21.99 -8.99 -3.17
C LYS A 195 -21.34 -9.78 -4.31
N TYR A 196 -20.13 -9.38 -4.68
CA TYR A 196 -19.37 -9.95 -5.82
C TYR A 196 -18.25 -10.88 -5.37
N ASP A 197 -18.10 -11.15 -4.07
CA ASP A 197 -17.10 -12.02 -3.47
C ASP A 197 -15.66 -11.65 -3.89
N ILE A 198 -15.33 -10.35 -3.85
CA ILE A 198 -14.01 -9.85 -4.21
C ILE A 198 -13.23 -9.36 -2.98
N VAL A 199 -11.92 -9.60 -2.96
CA VAL A 199 -11.02 -9.09 -1.93
C VAL A 199 -10.71 -7.61 -2.17
N ILE A 200 -10.69 -6.79 -1.11
CA ILE A 200 -10.19 -5.41 -1.15
C ILE A 200 -8.80 -5.37 -0.54
N ILE A 201 -7.85 -4.80 -1.26
CA ILE A 201 -6.51 -4.44 -0.77
C ILE A 201 -6.52 -2.95 -0.49
N GLU A 202 -6.63 -2.59 0.79
CA GLU A 202 -6.59 -1.20 1.26
C GLU A 202 -5.14 -0.80 1.56
N ASP A 203 -4.56 0.07 0.76
CA ASP A 203 -3.25 0.66 0.99
C ASP A 203 -3.41 2.06 1.60
N ASP A 204 -2.87 2.28 2.80
CA ASP A 204 -3.08 3.51 3.55
C ASP A 204 -1.78 4.06 4.17
N PRO A 205 -0.88 4.57 3.33
CA PRO A 205 0.36 5.17 3.79
C PRO A 205 0.18 6.57 4.41
N TYR A 206 -0.92 7.26 4.08
CA TYR A 206 -1.08 8.69 4.37
C TYR A 206 -2.16 9.03 5.40
N GLY A 207 -2.97 8.09 5.82
CA GLY A 207 -4.15 8.37 6.66
C GLY A 207 -3.87 9.06 8.00
N GLN A 208 -2.62 8.97 8.48
CA GLN A 208 -2.17 9.63 9.71
C GLN A 208 -1.50 11.00 9.47
N LEU A 209 -1.31 11.41 8.22
CA LEU A 209 -0.73 12.70 7.83
C LEU A 209 -1.81 13.77 7.58
N ARG A 210 -2.91 13.71 8.32
CA ARG A 210 -4.02 14.64 8.16
C ARG A 210 -3.73 15.98 8.85
N PHE A 211 -3.80 17.06 8.08
CA PHE A 211 -3.58 18.43 8.57
C PHE A 211 -4.89 19.17 8.88
N ALA A 212 -6.01 18.76 8.29
CA ALA A 212 -7.32 19.35 8.49
C ALA A 212 -8.44 18.30 8.32
N GLY A 213 -9.61 18.57 8.94
CA GLY A 213 -10.77 17.69 8.92
C GLY A 213 -10.63 16.49 9.85
N ASP A 214 -11.69 15.68 9.93
CA ASP A 214 -11.77 14.53 10.82
C ASP A 214 -11.15 13.27 10.21
N PRO A 215 -10.58 12.38 11.02
CA PRO A 215 -10.12 11.07 10.58
C PRO A 215 -11.27 10.25 9.96
N VAL A 216 -10.99 9.58 8.85
CA VAL A 216 -11.95 8.67 8.21
C VAL A 216 -11.61 7.23 8.62
N PRO A 217 -12.60 6.42 9.07
CA PRO A 217 -12.38 5.03 9.43
C PRO A 217 -11.84 4.21 8.25
N ALA A 218 -11.01 3.20 8.53
CA ALA A 218 -10.51 2.32 7.49
C ALA A 218 -11.65 1.59 6.75
N VAL A 219 -11.49 1.26 5.48
CA VAL A 219 -12.47 0.43 4.74
C VAL A 219 -12.69 -0.89 5.45
N LYS A 220 -11.61 -1.47 6.00
CA LYS A 220 -11.64 -2.71 6.79
C LYS A 220 -12.55 -2.65 8.03
N SER A 221 -12.93 -1.46 8.51
CA SER A 221 -13.77 -1.30 9.70
C SER A 221 -15.27 -1.53 9.44
N PHE A 222 -15.71 -1.61 8.20
CA PHE A 222 -17.08 -1.86 7.76
C PHE A 222 -17.27 -3.32 7.34
#